data_dba0e22b50cdf5a8ed3b661994175bae
#
_entry.id   dba0e22b50cdf5a8ed3b661994175bae
#
_cell.length_a   1.000
_cell.length_b   1.000
_cell.length_c   1.000
_cell.angle_alpha   90.00
_cell.angle_beta   90.00
_cell.angle_gamma   90.00
#
_symmetry.space_group_name_H-M   'P 1'
#
loop_
_entity.id
_entity.type
_entity.pdbx_description
1 polymer ?
#
loop_
_entity_poly.entity_id
_entity_poly.type
_entity_poly.pdbx_seq_one_letter_code
_entity_poly.pdbx_strand_id
1 'polypeptide(L)'
;MLEVLFATGMRISELCSLNRNQIDNTGRIFITGKGRKQRFVYLTPRATQHLDAYLMTRQDNCPAFFVPYAGRNVAKSKKRISANYLQDRIKRYREKLRINVPTSAHSLRHGFATYLAERGANPAALQILLGHESLDTTTRYVHASDKYAEETHHKYHPLAKPD
;
A
#
# COMPACT_ATOMS: atom_id res chain seq x y z
N MET A 1 -6.88 5.55 0.79
CA MET A 1 -5.42 5.72 0.63
C MET A 1 -4.62 5.25 1.85
N LEU A 2 -4.86 5.76 3.05
CA LEU A 2 -4.13 5.32 4.25
C LEU A 2 -4.32 3.83 4.53
N GLU A 3 -5.55 3.36 4.41
CA GLU A 3 -5.89 1.95 4.53
C GLU A 3 -5.08 1.08 3.57
N VAL A 4 -4.97 1.50 2.30
CA VAL A 4 -4.19 0.77 1.29
C VAL A 4 -2.70 0.77 1.60
N LEU A 5 -2.14 1.91 2.05
CA LEU A 5 -0.74 1.97 2.47
C LEU A 5 -0.44 0.99 3.60
N PHE A 6 -1.33 0.95 4.60
CA PHE A 6 -1.15 0.06 5.74
C PHE A 6 -1.43 -1.40 5.36
N ALA A 7 -2.48 -1.67 4.57
CA ALA A 7 -2.83 -3.01 4.13
C ALA A 7 -1.73 -3.69 3.32
N THR A 8 -1.04 -2.94 2.47
CA THR A 8 -0.10 -3.48 1.48
C THR A 8 1.38 -3.28 1.85
N GLY A 9 1.67 -2.37 2.77
CA GLY A 9 3.03 -1.96 3.07
C GLY A 9 3.78 -1.31 1.90
N MET A 10 3.10 -0.90 0.82
CA MET A 10 3.75 -0.29 -0.35
C MET A 10 4.35 1.09 -0.03
N ARG A 11 5.27 1.54 -0.87
CA ARG A 11 5.84 2.89 -0.77
C ARG A 11 4.81 3.93 -1.23
N ILE A 12 4.89 5.14 -0.67
CA ILE A 12 4.00 6.25 -1.08
C ILE A 12 4.07 6.54 -2.59
N SER A 13 5.26 6.47 -3.18
CA SER A 13 5.45 6.65 -4.62
C SER A 13 4.76 5.56 -5.45
N GLU A 14 4.80 4.32 -4.97
CA GLU A 14 4.12 3.19 -5.59
C GLU A 14 2.60 3.39 -5.55
N LEU A 15 2.05 3.78 -4.39
CA LEU A 15 0.62 4.11 -4.28
C LEU A 15 0.22 5.24 -5.24
N CYS A 16 1.00 6.32 -5.29
CA CYS A 16 0.70 7.45 -6.17
C CYS A 16 0.79 7.09 -7.65
N SER A 17 1.58 6.09 -8.02
CA SER A 17 1.74 5.64 -9.41
C SER A 17 0.68 4.64 -9.88
N LEU A 18 -0.15 4.08 -8.98
CA LEU A 18 -1.14 3.07 -9.34
C LEU A 18 -2.11 3.53 -10.41
N ASN A 19 -2.43 2.61 -11.31
CA ASN A 19 -3.50 2.72 -12.29
C ASN A 19 -4.66 1.77 -11.95
N ARG A 20 -5.86 2.06 -12.44
CA ARG A 20 -7.07 1.27 -12.17
C ARG A 20 -6.96 -0.19 -12.61
N ASN A 21 -6.18 -0.46 -13.67
CA ASN A 21 -6.00 -1.80 -14.24
C ASN A 21 -4.91 -2.64 -13.56
N GLN A 22 -4.30 -2.14 -12.48
CA GLN A 22 -3.24 -2.87 -11.76
C GLN A 22 -3.76 -3.69 -10.57
N ILE A 23 -5.06 -3.59 -10.27
CA ILE A 23 -5.71 -4.38 -9.22
C ILE A 23 -6.56 -5.44 -9.89
N ASP A 24 -6.33 -6.69 -9.54
CA ASP A 24 -7.14 -7.80 -10.03
C ASP A 24 -8.35 -8.09 -9.10
N ASN A 25 -9.22 -9.00 -9.56
CA ASN A 25 -10.44 -9.37 -8.84
C ASN A 25 -10.17 -10.08 -7.50
N THR A 26 -8.93 -10.48 -7.24
CA THR A 26 -8.52 -11.14 -5.98
C THR A 26 -7.92 -10.14 -4.99
N GLY A 27 -7.84 -8.85 -5.34
CA GLY A 27 -7.23 -7.82 -4.51
C GLY A 27 -5.70 -7.80 -4.56
N ARG A 28 -5.08 -8.48 -5.55
CA ARG A 28 -3.65 -8.37 -5.79
C ARG A 28 -3.35 -7.13 -6.62
N ILE A 29 -2.28 -6.47 -6.26
CA ILE A 29 -1.77 -5.29 -6.97
C ILE A 29 -0.39 -5.59 -7.48
N PHE A 30 -0.22 -5.50 -8.80
CA PHE A 30 1.08 -5.62 -9.43
C PHE A 30 1.78 -4.27 -9.45
N ILE A 31 2.90 -4.17 -8.76
CA ILE A 31 3.66 -2.92 -8.65
C ILE A 31 5.08 -3.08 -9.15
N THR A 32 5.60 -2.00 -9.75
CA THR A 32 6.99 -1.87 -10.15
C THR A 32 7.68 -0.92 -9.19
N GLY A 33 8.62 -1.45 -8.41
CA GLY A 33 9.38 -0.70 -7.42
C GLY A 33 10.65 -0.07 -7.99
N LYS A 34 11.54 0.37 -7.09
CA LYS A 34 12.86 0.90 -7.44
C LYS A 34 13.66 -0.15 -8.22
N GLY A 35 14.40 0.28 -9.23
CA GLY A 35 15.19 -0.62 -10.08
C GLY A 35 14.36 -1.47 -11.04
N ARG A 36 13.09 -1.09 -11.33
CA ARG A 36 12.14 -1.85 -12.16
C ARG A 36 11.82 -3.26 -11.62
N LYS A 37 12.13 -3.54 -10.37
CA LYS A 37 11.74 -4.80 -9.75
C LYS A 37 10.23 -4.84 -9.54
N GLN A 38 9.65 -5.94 -9.93
CA GLN A 38 8.21 -6.17 -9.89
C GLN A 38 7.86 -7.09 -8.73
N ARG A 39 6.72 -6.82 -8.07
CA ARG A 39 6.17 -7.69 -7.04
C ARG A 39 4.66 -7.52 -6.93
N PHE A 40 4.04 -8.50 -6.32
CA PHE A 40 2.66 -8.38 -5.85
C PHE A 40 2.61 -7.83 -4.43
N VAL A 41 1.57 -7.04 -4.16
CA VAL A 41 1.11 -6.70 -2.82
C VAL A 41 -0.39 -6.98 -2.76
N TYR A 42 -0.92 -7.17 -1.55
CA TYR A 42 -2.26 -7.71 -1.36
C TYR A 42 -3.11 -6.75 -0.55
N LEU A 43 -4.36 -6.58 -0.97
CA LEU A 43 -5.37 -5.84 -0.22
C LEU A 43 -5.99 -6.76 0.84
N THR A 44 -6.37 -6.17 1.94
CA THR A 44 -7.28 -6.80 2.89
C THR A 44 -8.73 -6.59 2.42
N PRO A 45 -9.70 -7.41 2.85
CA PRO A 45 -11.11 -7.21 2.51
C PRO A 45 -11.61 -5.79 2.83
N ARG A 46 -11.23 -5.24 3.96
CA ARG A 46 -11.55 -3.88 4.36
C ARG A 46 -10.93 -2.82 3.42
N ALA A 47 -9.67 -3.00 3.02
CA ALA A 47 -9.05 -2.10 2.06
C ALA A 47 -9.76 -2.13 0.70
N THR A 48 -10.18 -3.31 0.25
CA THR A 48 -10.97 -3.49 -0.99
C THR A 48 -12.30 -2.73 -0.89
N GLN A 49 -13.07 -2.91 0.19
CA GLN A 49 -14.33 -2.18 0.41
C GLN A 49 -14.14 -0.65 0.34
N HIS A 50 -13.08 -0.13 0.97
CA HIS A 50 -12.78 1.31 0.90
C HIS A 50 -12.38 1.77 -0.51
N LEU A 51 -11.70 0.93 -1.27
CA LEU A 51 -11.37 1.24 -2.66
C LEU A 51 -12.60 1.24 -3.56
N ASP A 52 -13.48 0.27 -3.41
CA ASP A 52 -14.73 0.18 -4.17
C ASP A 52 -15.63 1.39 -3.88
N ALA A 53 -15.81 1.73 -2.60
CA ALA A 53 -16.53 2.93 -2.20
C ALA A 53 -15.92 4.20 -2.82
N TYR A 54 -14.59 4.31 -2.83
CA TYR A 54 -13.91 5.43 -3.48
C TYR A 54 -14.13 5.44 -4.99
N LEU A 55 -14.02 4.30 -5.68
CA LEU A 55 -14.23 4.21 -7.13
C LEU A 55 -15.66 4.59 -7.52
N MET A 56 -16.66 4.24 -6.72
CA MET A 56 -18.05 4.66 -6.93
C MET A 56 -18.24 6.18 -6.91
N THR A 57 -17.37 6.91 -6.21
CA THR A 57 -17.41 8.39 -6.20
C THR A 57 -16.74 9.03 -7.42
N ARG A 58 -16.06 8.25 -8.24
CA ARG A 58 -15.28 8.74 -9.39
C ARG A 58 -16.17 8.92 -10.61
N GLN A 59 -16.16 10.13 -11.18
CA GLN A 59 -16.90 10.49 -12.40
C GLN A 59 -15.97 10.82 -13.58
N ASP A 60 -14.73 10.39 -13.51
CA ASP A 60 -13.71 10.67 -14.52
C ASP A 60 -13.11 9.39 -15.13
N ASN A 61 -12.50 9.54 -16.32
CA ASN A 61 -11.83 8.44 -17.04
C ASN A 61 -10.30 8.44 -16.84
N CYS A 62 -9.79 9.14 -15.83
CA CYS A 62 -8.35 9.16 -15.58
C CYS A 62 -7.85 7.73 -15.24
N PRO A 63 -6.80 7.25 -15.90
CA PRO A 63 -6.25 5.93 -15.63
C PRO A 63 -5.62 5.82 -14.24
N ALA A 64 -5.20 6.95 -13.64
CA ALA A 64 -4.64 6.95 -12.30
C ALA A 64 -5.67 6.43 -11.29
N PHE A 65 -5.25 5.53 -10.40
CA PHE A 65 -6.15 5.00 -9.38
C PHE A 65 -6.62 6.10 -8.43
N PHE A 66 -5.70 6.90 -7.91
CA PHE A 66 -6.02 8.02 -7.03
C PHE A 66 -5.82 9.37 -7.71
N VAL A 67 -6.82 10.23 -7.58
CA VAL A 67 -6.81 11.61 -8.08
C VAL A 67 -7.04 12.60 -6.93
N PRO A 68 -6.57 13.84 -7.04
CA PRO A 68 -6.83 14.86 -6.03
C PRO A 68 -8.34 15.14 -5.92
N TYR A 69 -8.85 15.19 -4.68
CA TYR A 69 -10.25 15.50 -4.42
C TYR A 69 -10.52 17.02 -4.37
N ALA A 70 -9.53 17.82 -3.99
CA ALA A 70 -9.64 19.26 -3.88
C ALA A 70 -8.29 19.95 -4.18
N GLY A 71 -8.34 21.15 -4.69
CA GLY A 71 -7.19 22.01 -4.99
C GLY A 71 -7.35 22.78 -6.30
N ARG A 72 -6.47 23.78 -6.54
CA ARG A 72 -6.52 24.66 -7.73
C ARG A 72 -6.53 23.93 -9.07
N ASN A 73 -6.14 22.69 -9.11
CA ASN A 73 -5.96 21.89 -10.32
C ASN A 73 -7.00 20.77 -10.51
N VAL A 74 -8.02 20.67 -9.67
CA VAL A 74 -9.00 19.59 -9.75
C VAL A 74 -9.78 19.64 -11.06
N ALA A 75 -10.21 20.81 -11.51
CA ALA A 75 -10.95 20.98 -12.75
C ALA A 75 -10.10 20.79 -14.03
N LYS A 76 -8.77 20.92 -13.91
CA LYS A 76 -7.83 20.80 -15.05
C LYS A 76 -7.08 19.47 -15.08
N SER A 77 -7.26 18.62 -14.05
CA SER A 77 -6.31 17.55 -13.82
C SER A 77 -6.87 16.18 -14.11
N LYS A 78 -6.53 15.67 -15.25
CA LYS A 78 -6.30 14.23 -15.48
C LYS A 78 -5.08 13.76 -14.66
N LYS A 79 -4.80 14.35 -13.49
CA LYS A 79 -3.54 14.16 -12.77
C LYS A 79 -3.76 13.26 -11.57
N ARG A 80 -2.87 12.28 -11.44
CA ARG A 80 -2.76 11.47 -10.23
C ARG A 80 -2.35 12.30 -9.03
N ILE A 81 -2.60 11.81 -7.82
CA ILE A 81 -2.08 12.43 -6.59
C ILE A 81 -0.54 12.39 -6.59
N SER A 82 0.07 13.37 -5.93
CA SER A 82 1.50 13.37 -5.65
C SER A 82 1.80 12.86 -4.24
N ALA A 83 3.02 12.42 -4.02
CA ALA A 83 3.49 12.04 -2.68
C ALA A 83 3.35 13.20 -1.69
N ASN A 84 3.69 14.42 -2.09
CA ASN A 84 3.57 15.62 -1.26
C ASN A 84 2.11 15.89 -0.86
N TYR A 85 1.16 15.73 -1.79
CA TYR A 85 -0.27 15.85 -1.49
C TYR A 85 -0.69 14.86 -0.39
N LEU A 86 -0.28 13.61 -0.51
CA LEU A 86 -0.66 12.59 0.47
C LEU A 86 0.04 12.82 1.82
N GLN A 87 1.32 13.21 1.81
CA GLN A 87 2.04 13.56 3.04
C GLN A 87 1.39 14.75 3.78
N ASP A 88 0.99 15.79 3.04
CA ASP A 88 0.25 16.92 3.62
C ASP A 88 -1.09 16.46 4.24
N ARG A 89 -1.81 15.56 3.56
CA ARG A 89 -3.05 14.99 4.12
C ARG A 89 -2.81 14.19 5.39
N ILE A 90 -1.78 13.35 5.43
CA ILE A 90 -1.40 12.59 6.65
C ILE A 90 -1.09 13.58 7.79
N LYS A 91 -0.29 14.61 7.52
CA LYS A 91 0.05 15.64 8.50
C LYS A 91 -1.20 16.32 9.07
N ARG A 92 -2.10 16.78 8.20
CA ARG A 92 -3.36 17.45 8.61
C ARG A 92 -4.27 16.54 9.44
N TYR A 93 -4.40 15.26 9.08
CA TYR A 93 -5.18 14.32 9.88
C TYR A 93 -4.54 14.05 11.24
N ARG A 94 -3.22 13.91 11.29
CA ARG A 94 -2.47 13.77 12.54
C ARG A 94 -2.71 14.97 13.47
N GLU A 95 -2.60 16.19 12.95
CA GLU A 95 -2.84 17.43 13.70
C GLU A 95 -4.30 17.52 14.18
N LYS A 96 -5.26 17.25 13.29
CA LYS A 96 -6.70 17.25 13.62
C LYS A 96 -7.05 16.25 14.72
N LEU A 97 -6.43 15.08 14.70
CA LEU A 97 -6.65 14.01 15.67
C LEU A 97 -5.75 14.15 16.92
N ARG A 98 -4.95 15.21 17.00
CA ARG A 98 -4.00 15.45 18.11
C ARG A 98 -3.05 14.27 18.37
N ILE A 99 -2.64 13.59 17.31
CA ILE A 99 -1.69 12.48 17.40
C ILE A 99 -0.28 13.07 17.51
N ASN A 100 0.34 12.95 18.70
CA ASN A 100 1.67 13.50 18.97
C ASN A 100 2.80 12.67 18.36
N VAL A 101 2.55 11.40 18.03
CA VAL A 101 3.55 10.53 17.41
C VAL A 101 3.76 10.96 15.95
N PRO A 102 5.01 11.14 15.49
CA PRO A 102 5.31 11.44 14.10
C PRO A 102 4.81 10.32 13.18
N THR A 103 3.68 10.57 12.49
CA THR A 103 3.07 9.61 11.58
C THR A 103 3.26 10.06 10.14
N SER A 104 3.77 9.18 9.31
CA SER A 104 4.03 9.38 7.87
C SER A 104 3.68 8.12 7.09
N ALA A 105 3.71 8.19 5.77
CA ALA A 105 3.56 6.99 4.95
C ALA A 105 4.68 5.96 5.20
N HIS A 106 5.87 6.44 5.56
CA HIS A 106 6.99 5.56 5.92
C HIS A 106 6.74 4.84 7.25
N SER A 107 6.23 5.55 8.27
CA SER A 107 5.89 4.93 9.55
C SER A 107 4.73 3.94 9.43
N LEU A 108 3.75 4.17 8.54
CA LEU A 108 2.71 3.17 8.25
C LEU A 108 3.29 1.88 7.66
N ARG A 109 4.22 2.01 6.72
CA ARG A 109 4.93 0.86 6.15
C ARG A 109 5.81 0.16 7.18
N HIS A 110 6.49 0.90 8.05
CA HIS A 110 7.26 0.34 9.14
C HIS A 110 6.35 -0.41 10.12
N GLY A 111 5.23 0.20 10.50
CA GLY A 111 4.21 -0.46 11.34
C GLY A 111 3.67 -1.75 10.73
N PHE A 112 3.38 -1.78 9.42
CA PHE A 112 3.02 -3.00 8.69
C PHE A 112 4.09 -4.09 8.87
N ALA A 113 5.36 -3.76 8.61
CA ALA A 113 6.45 -4.72 8.70
C ALA A 113 6.64 -5.25 10.13
N THR A 114 6.66 -4.35 11.11
CA THR A 114 6.81 -4.68 12.53
C THR A 114 5.66 -5.56 13.01
N TYR A 115 4.43 -5.16 12.70
CA TYR A 115 3.26 -5.92 13.13
C TYR A 115 3.27 -7.36 12.58
N LEU A 116 3.58 -7.54 11.30
CA LEU A 116 3.67 -8.88 10.71
C LEU A 116 4.83 -9.69 11.32
N ALA A 117 5.99 -9.06 11.55
CA ALA A 117 7.14 -9.72 12.18
C ALA A 117 6.82 -10.19 13.61
N GLU A 118 6.20 -9.35 14.43
CA GLU A 118 5.77 -9.67 15.80
C GLU A 118 4.73 -10.81 15.86
N ARG A 119 3.97 -10.99 14.77
CA ARG A 119 3.02 -12.09 14.61
C ARG A 119 3.64 -13.36 14.00
N GLY A 120 4.95 -13.39 13.85
CA GLY A 120 5.69 -14.56 13.39
C GLY A 120 5.70 -14.73 11.87
N ALA A 121 5.45 -13.66 11.10
CA ALA A 121 5.60 -13.71 9.66
C ALA A 121 7.06 -14.02 9.28
N ASN A 122 7.23 -14.91 8.32
CA ASN A 122 8.57 -15.29 7.87
C ASN A 122 9.31 -14.06 7.28
N PRO A 123 10.55 -13.77 7.70
CA PRO A 123 11.33 -12.64 7.19
C PRO A 123 11.48 -12.60 5.67
N ALA A 124 11.59 -13.78 5.02
CA ALA A 124 11.68 -13.85 3.56
C ALA A 124 10.38 -13.38 2.88
N ALA A 125 9.20 -13.74 3.43
CA ALA A 125 7.92 -13.23 2.93
C ALA A 125 7.78 -11.73 3.13
N LEU A 126 8.17 -11.21 4.30
CA LEU A 126 8.19 -9.77 4.56
C LEU A 126 9.08 -9.01 3.57
N GLN A 127 10.23 -9.57 3.24
CA GLN A 127 11.13 -8.97 2.27
C GLN A 127 10.50 -8.88 0.87
N ILE A 128 9.83 -9.94 0.43
CA ILE A 128 9.12 -9.95 -0.85
C ILE A 128 8.01 -8.89 -0.84
N LEU A 129 7.16 -8.87 0.18
CA LEU A 129 6.07 -7.91 0.34
C LEU A 129 6.57 -6.46 0.33
N LEU A 130 7.66 -6.19 1.02
CA LEU A 130 8.26 -4.88 1.10
C LEU A 130 9.12 -4.53 -0.12
N GLY A 131 9.62 -5.50 -0.87
CA GLY A 131 10.54 -5.29 -2.00
C GLY A 131 11.85 -4.65 -1.53
N HIS A 132 12.49 -5.24 -0.51
CA HIS A 132 13.82 -4.85 -0.06
C HIS A 132 14.89 -5.52 -0.91
N GLU A 133 15.93 -4.77 -1.30
CA GLU A 133 16.95 -5.22 -2.26
C GLU A 133 18.02 -6.14 -1.64
N SER A 134 18.24 -6.07 -0.33
CA SER A 134 19.29 -6.86 0.32
C SER A 134 18.71 -7.88 1.29
N LEU A 135 18.93 -9.13 0.94
CA LEU A 135 19.26 -10.14 1.93
C LEU A 135 20.73 -10.46 1.70
N ASP A 136 21.53 -10.28 2.72
CA ASP A 136 22.79 -10.99 2.80
C ASP A 136 22.51 -12.49 2.64
N THR A 137 23.15 -13.04 1.72
CA THR A 137 23.40 -14.38 1.20
C THR A 137 22.96 -15.63 1.98
N THR A 138 22.30 -15.54 3.12
CA THR A 138 21.94 -16.70 3.94
C THR A 138 20.59 -17.35 3.59
N THR A 139 19.78 -16.72 2.73
CA THR A 139 18.47 -17.22 2.32
C THR A 139 18.42 -17.82 0.92
N ARG A 140 19.53 -18.37 0.42
CA ARG A 140 19.57 -19.08 -0.88
C ARG A 140 18.62 -20.28 -0.99
N TYR A 141 17.94 -20.67 0.10
CA TYR A 141 17.14 -21.90 0.13
C TYR A 141 15.65 -21.70 0.40
N VAL A 142 15.17 -20.47 0.58
CA VAL A 142 13.73 -20.24 0.66
C VAL A 142 13.30 -19.49 -0.59
N HIS A 143 12.94 -20.22 -1.63
CA HIS A 143 12.10 -19.70 -2.70
C HIS A 143 10.72 -19.40 -2.09
N ALA A 144 10.60 -18.26 -1.43
CA ALA A 144 9.29 -17.77 -1.04
C ALA A 144 8.56 -17.39 -2.32
N SER A 145 7.63 -18.25 -2.75
CA SER A 145 6.77 -18.02 -3.90
C SER A 145 5.82 -16.85 -3.60
N ASP A 146 5.27 -16.23 -4.66
CA ASP A 146 4.21 -15.23 -4.50
C ASP A 146 3.04 -15.75 -3.65
N LYS A 147 2.71 -17.03 -3.80
CA LYS A 147 1.69 -17.71 -2.99
C LYS A 147 2.02 -17.67 -1.49
N TYR A 148 3.27 -17.92 -1.11
CA TYR A 148 3.69 -17.85 0.29
C TYR A 148 3.65 -16.43 0.86
N ALA A 149 4.01 -15.44 0.07
CA ALA A 149 3.89 -14.04 0.45
C ALA A 149 2.43 -13.62 0.63
N GLU A 150 1.52 -14.09 -0.25
CA GLU A 150 0.08 -13.87 -0.16
C GLU A 150 -0.51 -14.50 1.10
N GLU A 151 -0.24 -15.78 1.34
CA GLU A 151 -0.70 -16.49 2.54
C GLU A 151 -0.20 -15.82 3.83
N THR A 152 1.06 -15.39 3.84
CA THR A 152 1.63 -14.66 4.98
C THR A 152 0.92 -13.34 5.21
N HIS A 153 0.62 -12.58 4.15
CA HIS A 153 -0.13 -11.32 4.25
C HIS A 153 -1.51 -11.57 4.86
N HIS A 154 -2.27 -12.52 4.30
CA HIS A 154 -3.63 -12.80 4.77
C HIS A 154 -3.66 -13.37 6.19
N LYS A 155 -2.66 -14.17 6.56
CA LYS A 155 -2.59 -14.78 7.90
C LYS A 155 -2.27 -13.78 9.01
N TYR A 156 -1.39 -12.82 8.74
CA TYR A 156 -0.79 -11.97 9.78
C TYR A 156 -1.22 -10.50 9.72
N HIS A 157 -1.92 -10.06 8.67
CA HIS A 157 -2.33 -8.66 8.57
C HIS A 157 -3.46 -8.33 9.57
N PRO A 158 -3.37 -7.24 10.34
CA PRO A 158 -4.37 -6.90 11.36
C PRO A 158 -5.77 -6.65 10.80
N LEU A 159 -5.86 -6.18 9.55
CA LEU A 159 -7.12 -5.90 8.86
C LEU A 159 -7.58 -7.04 7.95
N ALA A 160 -6.98 -8.23 8.03
CA ALA A 160 -7.38 -9.37 7.23
C ALA A 160 -8.60 -10.10 7.80
N LYS A 161 -8.87 -9.95 9.11
CA LYS A 161 -10.08 -10.48 9.74
C LYS A 161 -11.20 -9.44 9.62
N PRO A 162 -12.41 -9.81 9.18
CA PRO A 162 -13.56 -8.94 9.34
C PRO A 162 -13.79 -8.68 10.83
N ASP A 163 -14.13 -7.43 11.19
CA ASP A 163 -14.60 -7.04 12.51
C ASP A 163 -15.90 -7.77 12.86
#